data_35c5b6853ed1417b68650ae11822c3cb
#
_entry.id   35c5b6853ed1417b68650ae11822c3cb
#
_cell.length_a   1.000
_cell.length_b   1.000
_cell.length_c   1.000
_cell.angle_alpha   90.00
_cell.angle_beta   90.00
_cell.angle_gamma   90.00
#
_symmetry.space_group_name_H-M   'P 1'
#
loop_
_entity.id
_entity.type
_entity.pdbx_description
1 polymer ?
#
loop_
_entity_poly.entity_id
_entity_poly.type
_entity_poly.pdbx_seq_one_letter_code
_entity_poly.pdbx_strand_id
1 'polypeptide(L)'
;MKKILCILLSLLLVLLNGCSSDTGNIRFGAAGVGGMYYTFANSFTGILSKENENYSYEVKNTAGSTANIRLLSNHYIDLAIAQADLIQDAYEGTGAFDGNICKDYSAIAGLYTEACQIVVRADSSIYSLDDLQGKHISIGASESGTERNAKEILAATG
;
A
#
# COMPACT_ATOMS: atom_id res chain seq x y z
N MET A 1 20.01 -21.25 54.11
CA MET A 1 20.39 -20.29 53.08
C MET A 1 20.17 -20.84 51.67
N LYS A 2 20.73 -22.02 51.27
CA LYS A 2 20.55 -22.58 49.91
C LYS A 2 19.07 -22.81 49.51
N LYS A 3 18.21 -23.31 50.39
CA LYS A 3 16.77 -23.54 50.12
C LYS A 3 15.99 -22.25 49.93
N ILE A 4 16.31 -21.19 50.64
CA ILE A 4 15.67 -19.87 50.49
C ILE A 4 16.08 -19.23 49.16
N LEU A 5 17.33 -19.40 48.75
CA LEU A 5 17.84 -18.91 47.48
C LEU A 5 17.16 -19.61 46.27
N CYS A 6 16.92 -20.93 46.36
CA CYS A 6 16.19 -21.67 45.33
C CYS A 6 14.73 -21.24 45.24
N ILE A 7 14.07 -20.94 46.37
CA ILE A 7 12.68 -20.44 46.36
C ILE A 7 12.60 -19.01 45.74
N LEU A 8 13.54 -18.16 46.11
CA LEU A 8 13.63 -16.81 45.51
C LEU A 8 13.91 -16.87 44.00
N LEU A 9 14.78 -17.77 43.55
CA LEU A 9 15.10 -17.93 42.13
C LEU A 9 13.92 -18.52 41.35
N SER A 10 13.16 -19.46 41.93
CA SER A 10 11.95 -19.99 41.28
C SER A 10 10.82 -18.95 41.23
N LEU A 11 10.67 -18.10 42.24
CA LEU A 11 9.70 -17.01 42.23
C LEU A 11 10.05 -15.93 41.19
N LEU A 12 11.33 -15.65 41.01
CA LEU A 12 11.82 -14.72 39.97
C LEU A 12 11.55 -15.24 38.55
N LEU A 13 11.66 -16.54 38.31
CA LEU A 13 11.35 -17.17 37.01
C LEU A 13 9.87 -17.13 36.69
N VAL A 14 8.98 -17.13 37.66
CA VAL A 14 7.53 -17.01 37.46
C VAL A 14 7.13 -15.56 37.08
N LEU A 15 7.87 -14.57 37.55
CA LEU A 15 7.63 -13.16 37.25
C LEU A 15 8.09 -12.75 35.82
N LEU A 16 8.91 -13.59 35.17
CA LEU A 16 9.38 -13.34 33.79
C LEU A 16 8.40 -13.82 32.71
N ASN A 17 7.33 -14.53 33.06
CA ASN A 17 6.24 -14.85 32.14
C ASN A 17 5.23 -13.72 32.09
N GLY A 18 5.68 -12.50 31.84
CA GLY A 18 4.82 -11.42 31.36
C GLY A 18 4.27 -11.84 30.00
N CYS A 19 2.99 -12.25 29.94
CA CYS A 19 2.26 -12.29 28.68
C CYS A 19 2.34 -10.89 28.06
N SER A 20 3.29 -10.68 27.18
CA SER A 20 3.13 -9.70 26.12
C SER A 20 1.94 -10.20 25.31
N SER A 21 0.78 -9.58 25.48
CA SER A 21 -0.25 -9.64 24.46
C SER A 21 0.40 -8.96 23.25
N ASP A 22 0.95 -9.76 22.36
CA ASP A 22 1.44 -9.31 21.07
C ASP A 22 0.20 -8.85 20.30
N THR A 23 -0.21 -7.61 20.52
CA THR A 23 -1.22 -6.95 19.70
C THR A 23 -0.58 -6.85 18.32
N GLY A 24 -0.99 -7.73 17.41
CA GLY A 24 -0.47 -7.74 16.05
C GLY A 24 -0.66 -6.34 15.44
N ASN A 25 0.40 -5.75 14.93
CA ASN A 25 0.32 -4.47 14.23
C ASN A 25 0.12 -4.73 12.72
N ILE A 26 -1.05 -4.38 12.20
CA ILE A 26 -1.41 -4.50 10.78
C ILE A 26 -1.03 -3.22 10.06
N ARG A 27 -0.10 -3.31 9.13
CA ARG A 27 0.38 -2.19 8.32
C ARG A 27 -0.38 -2.16 7.00
N PHE A 28 -1.09 -1.07 6.75
CA PHE A 28 -1.92 -0.90 5.55
C PHE A 28 -1.27 0.09 4.58
N GLY A 29 -0.71 -0.38 3.47
CA GLY A 29 -0.16 0.44 2.39
C GLY A 29 -1.28 1.13 1.60
N ALA A 30 -1.29 2.45 1.64
CA ALA A 30 -2.26 3.27 0.92
C ALA A 30 -1.59 3.99 -0.26
N ALA A 31 -1.50 5.30 -0.19
CA ALA A 31 -0.78 6.17 -1.11
C ALA A 31 -0.56 7.53 -0.44
N GLY A 32 -0.40 8.60 -1.21
CA GLY A 32 -0.23 9.95 -0.69
C GLY A 32 -1.37 10.41 0.22
N VAL A 33 -1.01 11.11 1.29
CA VAL A 33 -1.96 11.72 2.24
C VAL A 33 -2.94 12.65 1.49
N GLY A 34 -4.24 12.48 1.76
CA GLY A 34 -5.31 13.23 1.08
C GLY A 34 -5.84 12.55 -0.19
N GLY A 35 -5.20 11.49 -0.69
CA GLY A 35 -5.73 10.67 -1.78
C GLY A 35 -6.84 9.71 -1.32
N MET A 36 -7.59 9.16 -2.28
CA MET A 36 -8.71 8.27 -2.00
C MET A 36 -8.26 7.00 -1.28
N TYR A 37 -7.14 6.39 -1.66
CA TYR A 37 -6.59 5.21 -1.00
C TYR A 37 -6.31 5.47 0.48
N TYR A 38 -5.70 6.62 0.77
CA TYR A 38 -5.38 6.99 2.16
C TYR A 38 -6.65 7.24 2.99
N THR A 39 -7.64 7.91 2.41
CA THR A 39 -8.94 8.16 3.05
C THR A 39 -9.68 6.85 3.31
N PHE A 40 -9.73 5.96 2.32
CA PHE A 40 -10.34 4.64 2.47
C PHE A 40 -9.64 3.81 3.56
N ALA A 41 -8.31 3.71 3.50
CA ALA A 41 -7.54 2.93 4.45
C ALA A 41 -7.76 3.40 5.90
N ASN A 42 -7.78 4.72 6.14
CA ASN A 42 -8.08 5.25 7.49
C ASN A 42 -9.50 4.94 7.95
N SER A 43 -10.48 5.08 7.06
CA SER A 43 -11.88 4.76 7.40
C SER A 43 -12.05 3.28 7.70
N PHE A 44 -11.47 2.43 6.87
CA PHE A 44 -11.55 0.98 7.00
C PHE A 44 -10.85 0.48 8.27
N THR A 45 -9.62 0.93 8.52
CA THR A 45 -8.88 0.56 9.75
C THR A 45 -9.57 1.10 11.00
N GLY A 46 -10.22 2.27 10.92
CA GLY A 46 -11.02 2.81 12.01
C GLY A 46 -12.26 1.95 12.36
N ILE A 47 -12.83 1.25 11.39
CA ILE A 47 -13.90 0.27 11.62
C ILE A 47 -13.30 -1.00 12.23
N LEU A 48 -12.24 -1.54 11.64
CA LEU A 48 -11.60 -2.77 12.11
C LEU A 48 -11.12 -2.66 13.56
N SER A 49 -10.56 -1.50 13.96
CA SER A 49 -10.10 -1.27 15.33
C SER A 49 -11.22 -1.31 16.37
N LYS A 50 -12.47 -1.04 15.96
CA LYS A 50 -13.65 -1.14 16.85
C LYS A 50 -14.17 -2.57 16.96
N GLU A 51 -14.03 -3.34 15.88
CA GLU A 51 -14.51 -4.73 15.82
C GLU A 51 -13.51 -5.72 16.45
N ASN A 52 -12.22 -5.39 16.45
CA ASN A 52 -11.20 -6.28 16.98
C ASN A 52 -10.07 -5.49 17.66
N GLU A 53 -10.14 -5.41 18.98
CA GLU A 53 -9.15 -4.71 19.82
C GLU A 53 -7.81 -5.46 19.96
N ASN A 54 -7.71 -6.71 19.49
CA ASN A 54 -6.47 -7.49 19.55
C ASN A 54 -5.44 -7.05 18.50
N TYR A 55 -5.82 -6.18 17.56
CA TYR A 55 -4.93 -5.65 16.53
C TYR A 55 -4.87 -4.13 16.59
N SER A 56 -3.68 -3.61 16.37
CA SER A 56 -3.47 -2.21 16.01
C SER A 56 -3.31 -2.08 14.51
N TYR A 57 -3.71 -0.95 13.95
CA TYR A 57 -3.66 -0.70 12.50
C TYR A 57 -2.87 0.56 12.22
N GLU A 58 -1.94 0.50 11.29
CA GLU A 58 -1.13 1.63 10.87
C GLU A 58 -1.26 1.86 9.37
N VAL A 59 -1.82 3.00 8.97
CA VAL A 59 -1.92 3.38 7.56
C VAL A 59 -0.61 4.00 7.11
N LYS A 60 0.04 3.36 6.14
CA LYS A 60 1.32 3.80 5.57
C LYS A 60 1.09 4.72 4.38
N ASN A 61 1.72 5.88 4.40
CA ASN A 61 1.89 6.70 3.20
C ASN A 61 2.93 6.03 2.29
N THR A 62 2.53 5.74 1.06
CA THR A 62 3.36 5.08 0.05
C THR A 62 3.30 5.85 -1.27
N ALA A 63 4.09 5.44 -2.25
CA ALA A 63 4.01 6.01 -3.60
C ALA A 63 2.73 5.59 -4.35
N GLY A 64 2.11 4.47 -3.99
CA GLY A 64 0.88 3.97 -4.61
C GLY A 64 0.99 2.52 -5.06
N SER A 65 0.24 2.14 -6.09
CA SER A 65 -0.04 0.73 -6.43
C SER A 65 1.19 -0.14 -6.66
N THR A 66 2.15 0.27 -7.47
CA THR A 66 3.38 -0.50 -7.73
C THR A 66 4.21 -0.69 -6.47
N ALA A 67 4.41 0.40 -5.71
CA ALA A 67 5.12 0.34 -4.44
C ALA A 67 4.40 -0.56 -3.43
N ASN A 68 3.07 -0.46 -3.35
CA ASN A 68 2.26 -1.27 -2.44
C ASN A 68 2.40 -2.77 -2.72
N ILE A 69 2.35 -3.19 -3.98
CA ILE A 69 2.52 -4.59 -4.36
C ILE A 69 3.92 -5.10 -3.97
N ARG A 70 4.97 -4.30 -4.22
CA ARG A 70 6.34 -4.66 -3.81
C ARG A 70 6.50 -4.77 -2.31
N LEU A 71 5.94 -3.80 -1.56
CA LEU A 71 5.99 -3.80 -0.10
C LEU A 71 5.22 -5.00 0.49
N LEU A 72 4.08 -5.34 -0.10
CA LEU A 72 3.26 -6.48 0.30
C LEU A 72 3.99 -7.81 0.04
N SER A 73 4.54 -8.00 -1.16
CA SER A 73 5.31 -9.21 -1.53
C SER A 73 6.58 -9.40 -0.70
N ASN A 74 7.15 -8.31 -0.17
CA ASN A 74 8.30 -8.38 0.71
C ASN A 74 7.93 -8.36 2.21
N HIS A 75 6.65 -8.50 2.56
CA HIS A 75 6.13 -8.51 3.93
C HIS A 75 6.44 -7.24 4.74
N TYR A 76 6.67 -6.10 4.07
CA TYR A 76 6.82 -4.81 4.75
C TYR A 76 5.49 -4.20 5.16
N ILE A 77 4.40 -4.60 4.50
CA ILE A 77 3.02 -4.27 4.83
C ILE A 77 2.16 -5.53 4.77
N ASP A 78 1.00 -5.49 5.42
CA ASP A 78 0.13 -6.65 5.60
C ASP A 78 -1.14 -6.55 4.76
N LEU A 79 -1.58 -5.31 4.47
CA LEU A 79 -2.70 -4.98 3.59
C LEU A 79 -2.28 -3.88 2.62
N ALA A 80 -2.90 -3.84 1.45
CA ALA A 80 -2.65 -2.80 0.46
C ALA A 80 -3.86 -2.52 -0.42
N ILE A 81 -3.93 -1.31 -0.97
CA ILE A 81 -4.79 -0.96 -2.11
C ILE A 81 -3.90 -0.83 -3.34
N ALA A 82 -4.32 -1.45 -4.43
CA ALA A 82 -3.61 -1.38 -5.71
C ALA A 82 -4.59 -1.47 -6.88
N GLN A 83 -4.20 -0.94 -8.01
CA GLN A 83 -4.93 -1.07 -9.28
C GLN A 83 -4.88 -2.52 -9.78
N ALA A 84 -5.98 -2.99 -10.37
CA ALA A 84 -6.13 -4.38 -10.81
C ALA A 84 -5.17 -4.76 -11.94
N ASP A 85 -4.89 -3.84 -12.85
CA ASP A 85 -3.93 -4.03 -13.94
C ASP A 85 -2.51 -4.21 -13.43
N LEU A 86 -2.09 -3.44 -12.43
CA LEU A 86 -0.78 -3.60 -11.78
C LEU A 86 -0.67 -4.88 -10.95
N ILE A 87 -1.77 -5.34 -10.37
CA ILE A 87 -1.83 -6.66 -9.73
C ILE A 87 -1.60 -7.76 -10.77
N GLN A 88 -2.21 -7.63 -11.95
CA GLN A 88 -1.98 -8.56 -13.05
C GLN A 88 -0.54 -8.51 -13.56
N ASP A 89 0.00 -7.31 -13.84
CA ASP A 89 1.39 -7.13 -14.25
C ASP A 89 2.37 -7.80 -13.26
N ALA A 90 2.13 -7.63 -11.97
CA ALA A 90 2.96 -8.24 -10.92
C ALA A 90 2.86 -9.77 -10.90
N TYR A 91 1.65 -10.29 -11.09
CA TYR A 91 1.41 -11.73 -11.14
C TYR A 91 2.07 -12.39 -12.36
N GLU A 92 2.07 -11.70 -13.51
CA GLU A 92 2.66 -12.17 -14.76
C GLU A 92 4.16 -11.82 -14.86
N GLY A 93 4.68 -10.90 -14.06
CA GLY A 93 6.05 -10.41 -14.13
C GLY A 93 6.29 -9.54 -15.35
N THR A 94 5.35 -8.66 -15.66
CA THR A 94 5.37 -7.75 -16.82
C THR A 94 5.40 -6.28 -16.39
N GLY A 95 5.55 -5.37 -17.33
CA GLY A 95 5.52 -3.93 -17.07
C GLY A 95 6.54 -3.49 -16.02
N ALA A 96 6.08 -2.85 -14.96
CA ALA A 96 6.92 -2.41 -13.85
C ALA A 96 7.53 -3.57 -13.03
N PHE A 97 7.06 -4.80 -13.26
CA PHE A 97 7.50 -6.02 -12.59
C PHE A 97 8.27 -6.97 -13.52
N ASP A 98 8.74 -6.48 -14.66
CA ASP A 98 9.46 -7.30 -15.64
C ASP A 98 10.61 -8.09 -14.99
N GLY A 99 10.59 -9.41 -15.17
CA GLY A 99 11.52 -10.34 -14.55
C GLY A 99 11.32 -10.59 -13.05
N ASN A 100 10.32 -9.94 -12.38
CA ASN A 100 10.08 -10.06 -10.94
C ASN A 100 8.60 -10.41 -10.67
N ILE A 101 8.30 -11.68 -10.65
CA ILE A 101 6.96 -12.17 -10.36
C ILE A 101 6.65 -12.00 -8.87
N CYS A 102 5.52 -11.36 -8.56
CA CYS A 102 5.01 -11.17 -7.21
C CYS A 102 3.67 -11.92 -7.06
N LYS A 103 3.64 -12.99 -6.27
CA LYS A 103 2.47 -13.86 -6.07
C LYS A 103 2.13 -14.13 -4.61
N ASP A 104 2.94 -13.61 -3.67
CA ASP A 104 2.80 -13.91 -2.24
C ASP A 104 1.76 -13.01 -1.56
N TYR A 105 0.61 -12.84 -2.23
CA TYR A 105 -0.54 -12.10 -1.70
C TYR A 105 -1.84 -12.61 -2.32
N SER A 106 -2.97 -12.22 -1.74
CA SER A 106 -4.30 -12.56 -2.23
C SER A 106 -5.17 -11.32 -2.36
N ALA A 107 -5.98 -11.24 -3.41
CA ALA A 107 -7.00 -10.21 -3.54
C ALA A 107 -8.18 -10.55 -2.62
N ILE A 108 -8.63 -9.57 -1.82
CA ILE A 108 -9.74 -9.72 -0.89
C ILE A 108 -11.04 -9.20 -1.52
N ALA A 109 -11.00 -8.03 -2.14
CA ALA A 109 -12.18 -7.39 -2.74
C ALA A 109 -11.80 -6.39 -3.82
N GLY A 110 -12.71 -6.16 -4.77
CA GLY A 110 -12.73 -4.98 -5.64
C GLY A 110 -13.44 -3.84 -4.91
N LEU A 111 -12.85 -2.65 -4.90
CA LEU A 111 -13.37 -1.52 -4.14
C LEU A 111 -14.20 -0.57 -5.01
N TYR A 112 -13.61 0.05 -6.01
CA TYR A 112 -14.25 1.04 -6.88
C TYR A 112 -13.50 1.19 -8.21
N THR A 113 -14.18 1.81 -9.18
CA THR A 113 -13.55 2.14 -10.48
C THR A 113 -12.84 3.49 -10.38
N GLU A 114 -11.62 3.55 -10.89
CA GLU A 114 -10.85 4.78 -11.00
C GLU A 114 -10.89 5.29 -12.44
N ALA A 115 -11.31 6.54 -12.61
CA ALA A 115 -11.27 7.22 -13.92
C ALA A 115 -9.94 7.96 -14.05
N CYS A 116 -9.22 7.73 -15.16
CA CYS A 116 -8.09 8.56 -15.51
C CYS A 116 -8.59 9.90 -16.04
N GLN A 117 -8.10 10.99 -15.45
CA GLN A 117 -8.44 12.36 -15.84
C GLN A 117 -7.17 13.14 -16.17
N ILE A 118 -7.12 13.76 -17.34
CA ILE A 118 -6.06 14.66 -17.75
C ILE A 118 -6.55 16.08 -17.55
N VAL A 119 -5.87 16.84 -16.72
CA VAL A 119 -6.26 18.21 -16.34
C VAL A 119 -5.21 19.19 -16.86
N VAL A 120 -5.68 20.23 -17.52
CA VAL A 120 -4.84 21.34 -18.02
C VAL A 120 -5.37 22.67 -17.49
N ARG A 121 -4.56 23.70 -17.53
CA ARG A 121 -5.01 25.05 -17.15
C ARG A 121 -6.09 25.52 -18.14
N ALA A 122 -7.10 26.22 -17.63
CA ALA A 122 -8.21 26.72 -18.45
C ALA A 122 -7.79 27.74 -19.53
N ASP A 123 -6.66 28.42 -19.29
CA ASP A 123 -6.07 29.38 -20.23
C ASP A 123 -4.99 28.77 -21.16
N SER A 124 -4.85 27.44 -21.15
CA SER A 124 -3.89 26.75 -22.02
C SER A 124 -4.47 26.59 -23.44
N SER A 125 -3.58 26.34 -24.40
CA SER A 125 -3.93 25.97 -25.79
C SER A 125 -4.00 24.45 -25.99
N ILE A 126 -4.18 23.67 -24.92
CA ILE A 126 -4.23 22.19 -24.94
C ILE A 126 -5.70 21.77 -24.92
N TYR A 127 -6.18 21.17 -26.02
CA TYR A 127 -7.57 20.73 -26.20
C TYR A 127 -7.66 19.24 -26.55
N SER A 128 -6.53 18.62 -26.90
CA SER A 128 -6.43 17.21 -27.28
C SER A 128 -5.16 16.59 -26.73
N LEU A 129 -5.03 15.25 -26.81
CA LEU A 129 -3.80 14.55 -26.44
C LEU A 129 -2.62 14.94 -27.33
N ASP A 130 -2.85 15.21 -28.62
CA ASP A 130 -1.80 15.62 -29.55
C ASP A 130 -1.15 16.95 -29.13
N ASP A 131 -1.92 17.84 -28.52
CA ASP A 131 -1.40 19.12 -28.01
C ASP A 131 -0.42 18.97 -26.83
N LEU A 132 -0.34 17.79 -26.26
CA LEU A 132 0.62 17.46 -25.18
C LEU A 132 2.03 17.26 -25.70
N GLN A 133 2.23 17.09 -27.01
CA GLN A 133 3.54 16.86 -27.60
C GLN A 133 4.49 18.02 -27.28
N GLY A 134 5.67 17.69 -26.77
CA GLY A 134 6.68 18.67 -26.36
C GLY A 134 6.35 19.47 -25.09
N LYS A 135 5.30 19.11 -24.34
CA LYS A 135 4.94 19.75 -23.07
C LYS A 135 5.55 19.02 -21.87
N HIS A 136 5.74 19.77 -20.79
CA HIS A 136 6.07 19.18 -19.50
C HIS A 136 4.79 18.72 -18.79
N ILE A 137 4.70 17.45 -18.51
CA ILE A 137 3.51 16.81 -17.94
C ILE A 137 3.87 16.20 -16.57
N SER A 138 3.01 16.45 -15.58
CA SER A 138 3.08 15.73 -14.31
C SER A 138 2.35 14.40 -14.46
N ILE A 139 3.05 13.30 -14.28
CA ILE A 139 2.52 11.94 -14.43
C ILE A 139 2.31 11.22 -13.10
N GLY A 140 2.40 11.93 -11.97
CA GLY A 140 2.28 11.36 -10.64
C GLY A 140 3.62 10.97 -10.02
N ALA A 141 3.55 10.35 -8.86
CA ALA A 141 4.75 9.87 -8.15
C ALA A 141 5.34 8.63 -8.86
N SER A 142 6.65 8.47 -8.79
CA SER A 142 7.27 7.22 -9.23
C SER A 142 6.70 6.03 -8.47
N GLU A 143 6.49 4.91 -9.15
CA GLU A 143 5.84 3.70 -8.63
C GLU A 143 4.35 3.84 -8.24
N SER A 144 3.69 4.92 -8.69
CA SER A 144 2.23 5.06 -8.57
C SER A 144 1.50 4.42 -9.74
N GLY A 145 0.21 4.08 -9.53
CA GLY A 145 -0.67 3.69 -10.63
C GLY A 145 -0.94 4.84 -11.59
N THR A 146 -0.93 6.08 -11.10
CA THR A 146 -1.06 7.29 -11.94
C THR A 146 0.08 7.40 -12.94
N GLU A 147 1.32 7.17 -12.51
CA GLU A 147 2.49 7.15 -13.41
C GLU A 147 2.35 6.08 -14.49
N ARG A 148 1.91 4.89 -14.11
CA ARG A 148 1.69 3.76 -15.02
C ARG A 148 0.65 4.13 -16.09
N ASN A 149 -0.53 4.61 -15.69
CA ASN A 149 -1.61 5.00 -16.60
C ASN A 149 -1.19 6.15 -17.54
N ALA A 150 -0.48 7.15 -17.00
CA ALA A 150 0.00 8.25 -17.82
C ALA A 150 0.98 7.79 -18.90
N LYS A 151 1.93 6.92 -18.55
CA LYS A 151 2.90 6.35 -19.51
C LYS A 151 2.21 5.55 -20.60
N GLU A 152 1.18 4.77 -20.28
CA GLU A 152 0.45 3.98 -21.27
C GLU A 152 -0.36 4.86 -22.22
N ILE A 153 -1.10 5.84 -21.69
CA ILE A 153 -1.88 6.77 -22.50
C ILE A 153 -0.97 7.52 -23.46
N LEU A 154 0.16 8.06 -22.95
CA LEU A 154 1.11 8.80 -23.79
C LEU A 154 1.79 7.89 -24.81
N ALA A 155 2.11 6.64 -24.50
CA ALA A 155 2.67 5.70 -25.45
C ALA A 155 1.68 5.29 -26.55
N ALA A 156 0.38 5.28 -26.25
CA ALA A 156 -0.66 4.94 -27.21
C ALA A 156 -1.00 6.11 -28.19
N THR A 157 -0.60 7.31 -27.85
CA THR A 157 -0.88 8.53 -28.66
C THR A 157 0.32 8.98 -29.51
N GLY A 158 1.51 8.40 -29.36
CA GLY A 158 2.71 8.68 -30.16
C GLY A 158 3.68 9.60 -29.42
#